data_dc6726bd17e6a917695b86d822a9b61d
#
_entry.id   dc6726bd17e6a917695b86d822a9b61d
#
_cell.length_a   1.000
_cell.length_b   1.000
_cell.length_c   1.000
_cell.angle_alpha   90.00
_cell.angle_beta   90.00
_cell.angle_gamma   90.00
#
_symmetry.space_group_name_H-M   'P 1'
#
loop_
_entity.id
_entity.type
_entity.pdbx_description
1 polymer ?
#
loop_
_entity_poly.entity_id
_entity_poly.type
_entity_poly.pdbx_seq_one_letter_code
_entity_poly.pdbx_strand_id
1 'polypeptide(L)'
;DVSRVLIIAPLRVARDTWIGELSKWEHLKGLRMERILGTPRERVAALSRKAELYVINRENVEWLVKHYAGRKLPFDMLVIDELSSFKNSRAKRFLALKKVLGQFSRVVGLTGTPAPNGLEDLWPQVFLLDRGQRLGRTMRSYLDLYFTTPNSWLPYKHELKPGAEEQIYKKLGDICVSMRAADHLQMPERIDNIVELTLSLREEKLYRQMERDMLLPYADGDVLALNAATLAGKLLQLSNGAVYDEFHNIRVIHDKKLDALEDLIEAANGKPVLVMYAYQHDLTRIQQRFGKYGPE
;
A
#
# COMPACT_ATOMS: atom_id res chain seq x y z
N ASP A 1 27.58 -15.76 -0.52
CA ASP A 1 27.42 -16.14 0.87
C ASP A 1 26.84 -14.99 1.66
N VAL A 2 25.67 -15.22 2.23
CA VAL A 2 24.92 -14.26 3.03
C VAL A 2 24.73 -14.83 4.43
N SER A 3 25.01 -14.05 5.47
CA SER A 3 24.91 -14.51 6.86
C SER A 3 23.77 -13.82 7.63
N ARG A 4 23.43 -12.58 7.28
CA ARG A 4 22.36 -11.82 7.93
C ARG A 4 21.53 -11.06 6.92
N VAL A 5 20.23 -11.30 6.95
CA VAL A 5 19.24 -10.69 6.05
C VAL A 5 18.41 -9.65 6.80
N LEU A 6 18.31 -8.45 6.25
CA LEU A 6 17.34 -7.44 6.66
C LEU A 6 16.13 -7.51 5.71
N ILE A 7 14.95 -7.70 6.27
CA ILE A 7 13.67 -7.70 5.54
C ILE A 7 12.92 -6.44 5.91
N ILE A 8 12.59 -5.60 4.93
CA ILE A 8 11.74 -4.42 5.10
C ILE A 8 10.36 -4.77 4.55
N ALA A 9 9.29 -4.66 5.37
CA ALA A 9 7.95 -5.04 4.98
C ALA A 9 6.88 -4.07 5.54
N PRO A 10 5.62 -4.11 5.07
CA PRO A 10 4.50 -3.49 5.76
C PRO A 10 4.35 -4.00 7.19
N LEU A 11 3.86 -3.17 8.13
CA LEU A 11 3.85 -3.50 9.57
C LEU A 11 3.19 -4.86 9.88
N ARG A 12 2.01 -5.15 9.31
CA ARG A 12 1.32 -6.44 9.55
C ARG A 12 2.13 -7.62 9.01
N VAL A 13 2.67 -7.46 7.81
CA VAL A 13 3.50 -8.48 7.17
C VAL A 13 4.80 -8.73 7.96
N ALA A 14 5.44 -7.65 8.43
CA ALA A 14 6.64 -7.75 9.29
C ALA A 14 6.36 -8.41 10.65
N ARG A 15 5.15 -8.22 11.19
CA ARG A 15 4.76 -8.76 12.48
C ARG A 15 4.37 -10.23 12.43
N ASP A 16 3.62 -10.63 11.41
CA ASP A 16 2.90 -11.90 11.41
C ASP A 16 3.30 -12.83 10.24
N THR A 17 3.36 -12.31 9.00
CA THR A 17 3.51 -13.14 7.80
C THR A 17 4.89 -13.78 7.69
N TRP A 18 5.95 -12.98 7.76
CA TRP A 18 7.31 -13.47 7.58
C TRP A 18 7.72 -14.52 8.61
N ILE A 19 7.27 -14.37 9.86
CA ILE A 19 7.56 -15.38 10.90
C ILE A 19 6.75 -16.66 10.67
N GLY A 20 5.53 -16.54 10.18
CA GLY A 20 4.70 -17.68 9.78
C GLY A 20 5.32 -18.49 8.64
N GLU A 21 5.97 -17.85 7.70
CA GLU A 21 6.63 -18.52 6.57
C GLU A 21 7.78 -19.44 7.02
N LEU A 22 8.53 -19.08 8.08
CA LEU A 22 9.61 -19.94 8.58
C LEU A 22 9.11 -21.33 9.02
N SER A 23 7.89 -21.41 9.53
CA SER A 23 7.30 -22.67 9.98
C SER A 23 6.73 -23.51 8.82
N LYS A 24 6.36 -22.88 7.72
CA LYS A 24 5.75 -23.56 6.57
C LYS A 24 6.76 -24.29 5.69
N TRP A 25 7.96 -23.74 5.58
CA TRP A 25 8.97 -24.25 4.66
C TRP A 25 10.04 -25.06 5.38
N GLU A 26 10.20 -26.34 5.03
CA GLU A 26 11.13 -27.26 5.69
C GLU A 26 12.56 -26.74 5.74
N HIS A 27 13.04 -26.16 4.63
CA HIS A 27 14.40 -25.63 4.50
C HIS A 27 14.64 -24.33 5.29
N LEU A 28 13.61 -23.70 5.85
CA LEU A 28 13.71 -22.48 6.66
C LEU A 28 13.62 -22.74 8.17
N LYS A 29 13.19 -23.93 8.60
CA LYS A 29 12.94 -24.27 10.03
C LYS A 29 14.14 -24.07 10.97
N GLY A 30 15.36 -24.08 10.44
CA GLY A 30 16.57 -23.86 11.23
C GLY A 30 16.97 -22.40 11.43
N LEU A 31 16.30 -21.47 10.75
CA LEU A 31 16.64 -20.04 10.79
C LEU A 31 15.89 -19.32 11.92
N ARG A 32 16.58 -18.44 12.60
CA ARG A 32 16.01 -17.56 13.63
C ARG A 32 15.66 -16.21 13.02
N MET A 33 14.51 -15.67 13.39
CA MET A 33 14.07 -14.35 12.97
C MET A 33 13.81 -13.44 14.17
N GLU A 34 14.35 -12.23 14.13
CA GLU A 34 14.08 -11.16 15.08
C GLU A 34 13.25 -10.05 14.46
N ARG A 35 12.27 -9.55 15.20
CA ARG A 35 11.38 -8.47 14.78
C ARG A 35 11.85 -7.14 15.35
N ILE A 36 12.35 -6.25 14.51
CA ILE A 36 12.75 -4.88 14.88
C ILE A 36 11.51 -3.98 14.86
N LEU A 37 10.58 -4.23 15.78
CA LEU A 37 9.27 -3.57 15.86
C LEU A 37 9.07 -2.92 17.24
N GLY A 38 7.96 -2.19 17.40
CA GLY A 38 7.59 -1.57 18.68
C GLY A 38 8.35 -0.29 18.99
N THR A 39 8.61 -0.07 20.28
CA THR A 39 9.33 1.10 20.81
C THR A 39 10.80 1.10 20.42
N PRO A 40 11.52 2.23 20.47
CA PRO A 40 12.95 2.27 20.22
C PRO A 40 13.76 1.31 21.11
N ARG A 41 13.36 1.13 22.37
CA ARG A 41 14.02 0.21 23.32
C ARG A 41 13.85 -1.26 22.88
N GLU A 42 12.65 -1.64 22.46
CA GLU A 42 12.37 -2.99 21.96
C GLU A 42 13.13 -3.30 20.69
N ARG A 43 13.23 -2.32 19.78
CA ARG A 43 13.99 -2.46 18.52
C ARG A 43 15.48 -2.64 18.78
N VAL A 44 16.06 -1.89 19.73
CA VAL A 44 17.47 -2.07 20.13
C VAL A 44 17.68 -3.45 20.76
N ALA A 45 16.76 -3.91 21.61
CA ALA A 45 16.83 -5.24 22.19
C ALA A 45 16.75 -6.35 21.11
N ALA A 46 15.91 -6.18 20.09
CA ALA A 46 15.85 -7.11 18.96
C ALA A 46 17.18 -7.15 18.16
N LEU A 47 17.79 -6.01 17.91
CA LEU A 47 19.08 -5.92 17.21
C LEU A 47 20.24 -6.56 17.97
N SER A 48 20.18 -6.64 19.30
CA SER A 48 21.22 -7.26 20.14
C SER A 48 21.10 -8.79 20.19
N ARG A 49 19.96 -9.37 19.84
CA ARG A 49 19.77 -10.81 19.76
C ARG A 49 20.35 -11.38 18.47
N LYS A 50 20.94 -12.57 18.54
CA LYS A 50 21.57 -13.23 17.40
C LYS A 50 20.50 -13.98 16.57
N ALA A 51 20.35 -13.59 15.33
CA ALA A 51 19.48 -14.23 14.35
C ALA A 51 20.10 -14.16 12.94
N GLU A 52 19.61 -14.96 12.04
CA GLU A 52 19.97 -14.95 10.61
C GLU A 52 19.06 -13.97 9.84
N LEU A 53 17.80 -13.82 10.26
CA LEU A 53 16.81 -12.94 9.62
C LEU A 53 16.36 -11.86 10.61
N TYR A 54 16.22 -10.66 10.11
CA TYR A 54 15.71 -9.51 10.86
C TYR A 54 14.64 -8.83 10.02
N VAL A 55 13.45 -8.64 10.58
CA VAL A 55 12.34 -7.96 9.88
C VAL A 55 12.01 -6.64 10.55
N ILE A 56 11.86 -5.59 9.76
CA ILE A 56 11.51 -4.23 10.20
C ILE A 56 10.36 -3.69 9.34
N ASN A 57 9.48 -2.89 9.92
CA ASN A 57 8.50 -2.18 9.13
C ASN A 57 9.11 -0.96 8.42
N ARG A 58 8.64 -0.69 7.21
CA ARG A 58 9.18 0.36 6.32
C ARG A 58 9.22 1.76 6.94
N GLU A 59 8.34 2.06 7.89
CA GLU A 59 8.28 3.34 8.60
C GLU A 59 9.50 3.54 9.54
N ASN A 60 10.10 2.46 10.01
CA ASN A 60 11.24 2.47 10.93
C ASN A 60 12.61 2.41 10.22
N VAL A 61 12.65 2.37 8.89
CA VAL A 61 13.91 2.33 8.13
C VAL A 61 14.80 3.55 8.42
N GLU A 62 14.23 4.75 8.49
CA GLU A 62 14.97 5.97 8.83
C GLU A 62 15.59 5.88 10.22
N TRP A 63 14.84 5.36 11.19
CA TRP A 63 15.34 5.13 12.55
C TRP A 63 16.50 4.14 12.56
N LEU A 64 16.41 3.03 11.84
CA LEU A 64 17.47 2.03 11.76
C LEU A 64 18.78 2.62 11.21
N VAL A 65 18.68 3.36 10.10
CA VAL A 65 19.84 4.01 9.48
C VAL A 65 20.48 5.04 10.44
N LYS A 66 19.68 5.82 11.16
CA LYS A 66 20.14 6.77 12.17
C LYS A 66 20.78 6.06 13.37
N HIS A 67 20.22 4.93 13.81
CA HIS A 67 20.77 4.15 14.92
C HIS A 67 22.21 3.65 14.63
N TYR A 68 22.49 3.32 13.37
CA TYR A 68 23.82 2.91 12.92
C TYR A 68 24.65 4.04 12.31
N ALA A 69 24.28 5.30 12.51
CA ALA A 69 25.04 6.43 11.97
C ALA A 69 26.53 6.34 12.38
N GLY A 70 27.42 6.43 11.38
CA GLY A 70 28.87 6.28 11.58
C GLY A 70 29.37 4.83 11.77
N ARG A 71 28.48 3.82 11.72
CA ARG A 71 28.82 2.39 11.82
C ARG A 71 28.26 1.63 10.62
N LYS A 72 28.85 0.48 10.31
CA LYS A 72 28.32 -0.44 9.29
C LYS A 72 27.06 -1.14 9.84
N LEU A 73 26.04 -1.28 8.99
CA LEU A 73 24.88 -2.13 9.28
C LEU A 73 25.34 -3.61 9.39
N PRO A 74 24.80 -4.38 10.33
CA PRO A 74 25.21 -5.77 10.54
C PRO A 74 24.49 -6.74 9.58
N PHE A 75 24.15 -6.31 8.37
CA PHE A 75 23.39 -7.08 7.40
C PHE A 75 24.11 -7.17 6.06
N ASP A 76 24.09 -8.34 5.44
CA ASP A 76 24.73 -8.61 4.15
C ASP A 76 23.74 -8.50 2.99
N MET A 77 22.48 -8.87 3.24
CA MET A 77 21.41 -8.88 2.25
C MET A 77 20.24 -8.04 2.70
N LEU A 78 19.63 -7.37 1.74
CA LEU A 78 18.40 -6.59 1.91
C LEU A 78 17.28 -7.22 1.09
N VAL A 79 16.13 -7.47 1.72
CA VAL A 79 14.89 -7.83 1.06
C VAL A 79 13.88 -6.72 1.30
N ILE A 80 13.26 -6.19 0.26
CA ILE A 80 12.22 -5.17 0.35
C ILE A 80 10.91 -5.79 -0.13
N ASP A 81 10.06 -6.08 0.83
CA ASP A 81 8.71 -6.54 0.56
C ASP A 81 7.78 -5.34 0.34
N GLU A 82 6.94 -5.40 -0.68
CA GLU A 82 6.21 -4.29 -1.26
C GLU A 82 7.14 -3.14 -1.69
N LEU A 83 8.05 -3.45 -2.63
CA LEU A 83 9.04 -2.51 -3.17
C LEU A 83 8.39 -1.23 -3.72
N SER A 84 7.17 -1.32 -4.26
CA SER A 84 6.35 -0.17 -4.71
C SER A 84 6.14 0.89 -3.63
N SER A 85 6.27 0.53 -2.35
CA SER A 85 6.23 1.50 -1.25
C SER A 85 7.40 2.48 -1.24
N PHE A 86 8.45 2.23 -2.01
CA PHE A 86 9.63 3.09 -2.20
C PHE A 86 9.61 3.89 -3.51
N LYS A 87 8.51 3.92 -4.24
CA LYS A 87 8.36 4.64 -5.52
C LYS A 87 8.60 6.16 -5.45
N ASN A 88 8.51 6.76 -4.27
CA ASN A 88 8.82 8.18 -4.08
C ASN A 88 10.29 8.39 -3.69
N SER A 89 11.10 8.87 -4.64
CA SER A 89 12.53 9.14 -4.45
C SER A 89 12.86 10.26 -3.44
N ARG A 90 11.87 11.10 -3.07
CA ARG A 90 12.02 12.17 -2.07
C ARG A 90 11.60 11.72 -0.67
N ALA A 91 11.00 10.55 -0.52
CA ALA A 91 10.57 10.05 0.79
C ALA A 91 11.77 9.81 1.71
N LYS A 92 11.65 10.19 2.99
CA LYS A 92 12.71 10.04 4.00
C LYS A 92 13.27 8.63 4.07
N ARG A 93 12.41 7.61 4.01
CA ARG A 93 12.81 6.20 4.01
C ARG A 93 13.67 5.81 2.80
N PHE A 94 13.35 6.32 1.59
CA PHE A 94 14.16 6.10 0.39
C PHE A 94 15.53 6.76 0.54
N LEU A 95 15.56 8.03 0.95
CA LEU A 95 16.80 8.79 1.14
C LEU A 95 17.69 8.18 2.22
N ALA A 96 17.10 7.65 3.29
CA ALA A 96 17.83 6.95 4.34
C ALA A 96 18.45 5.65 3.81
N LEU A 97 17.66 4.82 3.14
CA LEU A 97 18.12 3.54 2.59
C LEU A 97 19.22 3.72 1.52
N LYS A 98 19.05 4.73 0.64
CA LYS A 98 20.02 5.09 -0.38
C LYS A 98 21.43 5.33 0.19
N LYS A 99 21.55 5.92 1.39
CA LYS A 99 22.85 6.22 2.04
C LYS A 99 23.63 4.96 2.43
N VAL A 100 22.94 3.90 2.74
CA VAL A 100 23.52 2.65 3.25
C VAL A 100 23.46 1.49 2.25
N LEU A 101 22.85 1.73 1.10
CA LEU A 101 22.63 0.69 0.07
C LEU A 101 23.93 0.00 -0.37
N GLY A 102 25.04 0.73 -0.39
CA GLY A 102 26.37 0.21 -0.71
C GLY A 102 26.93 -0.82 0.28
N GLN A 103 26.30 -0.97 1.46
CA GLN A 103 26.75 -1.91 2.49
C GLN A 103 26.20 -3.32 2.29
N PHE A 104 25.15 -3.47 1.45
CA PHE A 104 24.56 -4.77 1.14
C PHE A 104 25.24 -5.39 -0.08
N SER A 105 25.59 -6.67 0.03
CA SER A 105 26.13 -7.47 -1.08
C SER A 105 25.05 -7.90 -2.05
N ARG A 106 23.80 -8.07 -1.57
CA ARG A 106 22.64 -8.46 -2.37
C ARG A 106 21.40 -7.67 -1.95
N VAL A 107 20.62 -7.24 -2.94
CA VAL A 107 19.33 -6.60 -2.72
C VAL A 107 18.26 -7.30 -3.56
N VAL A 108 17.13 -7.65 -2.93
CA VAL A 108 15.96 -8.25 -3.57
C VAL A 108 14.74 -7.38 -3.28
N GLY A 109 13.92 -7.17 -4.28
CA GLY A 109 12.65 -6.46 -4.17
C GLY A 109 11.48 -7.34 -4.60
N LEU A 110 10.42 -7.34 -3.82
CA LEU A 110 9.17 -8.05 -4.10
C LEU A 110 8.05 -7.03 -4.24
N THR A 111 7.24 -7.14 -5.29
CA THR A 111 6.06 -6.29 -5.48
C THR A 111 5.08 -6.91 -6.47
N GLY A 112 3.78 -6.80 -6.18
CA GLY A 112 2.73 -7.20 -7.12
C GLY A 112 2.40 -6.10 -8.15
N THR A 113 2.73 -4.84 -7.87
CA THR A 113 2.39 -3.67 -8.70
C THR A 113 3.57 -2.72 -8.80
N PRO A 114 4.54 -2.98 -9.68
CA PRO A 114 5.78 -2.19 -9.72
C PRO A 114 5.59 -0.75 -10.21
N ALA A 115 4.61 -0.48 -11.06
CA ALA A 115 4.36 0.84 -11.65
C ALA A 115 2.89 1.26 -11.54
N PRO A 116 2.33 1.43 -10.32
CA PRO A 116 0.89 1.67 -10.13
C PRO A 116 0.42 3.01 -10.72
N ASN A 117 1.28 4.01 -10.86
CA ASN A 117 0.95 5.31 -11.44
C ASN A 117 1.68 5.59 -12.78
N GLY A 118 2.34 4.58 -13.33
CA GLY A 118 3.13 4.70 -14.56
C GLY A 118 4.61 4.40 -14.36
N LEU A 119 5.35 4.34 -15.47
CA LEU A 119 6.76 3.90 -15.47
C LEU A 119 7.71 4.85 -14.74
N GLU A 120 7.29 6.08 -14.40
CA GLU A 120 8.06 6.97 -13.52
C GLU A 120 8.33 6.34 -12.15
N ASP A 121 7.39 5.57 -11.64
CA ASP A 121 7.49 4.88 -10.36
C ASP A 121 8.62 3.82 -10.33
N LEU A 122 9.13 3.37 -11.48
CA LEU A 122 10.14 2.32 -11.55
C LEU A 122 11.53 2.80 -11.14
N TRP A 123 11.90 4.03 -11.47
CA TRP A 123 13.27 4.48 -11.21
C TRP A 123 13.71 4.35 -9.75
N PRO A 124 12.93 4.82 -8.74
CA PRO A 124 13.37 4.70 -7.36
C PRO A 124 13.48 3.25 -6.89
N GLN A 125 12.60 2.39 -7.38
CA GLN A 125 12.58 0.98 -7.05
C GLN A 125 13.81 0.26 -7.62
N VAL A 126 14.06 0.43 -8.92
CA VAL A 126 15.22 -0.17 -9.61
C VAL A 126 16.53 0.40 -9.05
N PHE A 127 16.56 1.70 -8.71
CA PHE A 127 17.73 2.30 -8.08
C PHE A 127 18.12 1.60 -6.78
N LEU A 128 17.15 1.15 -5.98
CA LEU A 128 17.44 0.41 -4.74
C LEU A 128 18.02 -0.99 -5.03
N LEU A 129 17.71 -1.58 -6.18
CA LEU A 129 18.23 -2.89 -6.58
C LEU A 129 19.67 -2.80 -7.14
N ASP A 130 19.91 -1.81 -8.01
CA ASP A 130 21.13 -1.77 -8.83
C ASP A 130 21.96 -0.48 -8.71
N ARG A 131 21.58 0.46 -7.83
CA ARG A 131 22.24 1.75 -7.61
C ARG A 131 22.29 2.64 -8.87
N GLY A 132 21.29 2.48 -9.74
CA GLY A 132 21.14 3.28 -10.95
C GLY A 132 21.97 2.82 -12.15
N GLN A 133 22.40 1.56 -12.16
CA GLN A 133 23.18 1.01 -13.30
C GLN A 133 22.33 0.92 -14.57
N ARG A 134 21.04 0.55 -14.47
CA ARG A 134 20.16 0.35 -15.65
C ARG A 134 19.40 1.60 -16.05
N LEU A 135 18.74 2.25 -15.09
CA LEU A 135 17.84 3.38 -15.39
C LEU A 135 18.49 4.76 -15.12
N GLY A 136 19.79 4.79 -14.82
CA GLY A 136 20.52 6.03 -14.57
C GLY A 136 20.61 6.41 -13.10
N ARG A 137 21.65 7.21 -12.77
CA ARG A 137 22.01 7.54 -11.39
C ARG A 137 21.10 8.57 -10.73
N THR A 138 20.29 9.30 -11.52
CA THR A 138 19.39 10.33 -11.02
C THR A 138 18.00 10.17 -11.64
N MET A 139 16.96 10.53 -10.89
CA MET A 139 15.59 10.59 -11.40
C MET A 139 15.49 11.54 -12.63
N ARG A 140 16.22 12.66 -12.58
CA ARG A 140 16.24 13.60 -13.68
C ARG A 140 16.77 12.97 -14.98
N SER A 141 17.92 12.30 -14.92
CA SER A 141 18.47 11.62 -16.11
C SER A 141 17.54 10.54 -16.67
N TYR A 142 16.79 9.87 -15.83
CA TYR A 142 15.78 8.90 -16.22
C TYR A 142 14.62 9.59 -16.97
N LEU A 143 14.09 10.66 -16.37
CA LEU A 143 13.01 11.44 -17.00
C LEU A 143 13.47 12.06 -18.32
N ASP A 144 14.64 12.72 -18.36
CA ASP A 144 15.18 13.33 -19.57
C ASP A 144 15.39 12.30 -20.69
N LEU A 145 15.73 11.06 -20.36
CA LEU A 145 15.98 10.01 -21.36
C LEU A 145 14.68 9.41 -21.92
N TYR A 146 13.73 9.11 -21.06
CA TYR A 146 12.56 8.28 -21.42
C TYR A 146 11.25 9.04 -21.50
N PHE A 147 11.19 10.28 -21.02
CA PHE A 147 9.95 11.04 -20.95
C PHE A 147 10.09 12.40 -21.63
N THR A 148 8.94 12.96 -21.99
CA THR A 148 8.78 14.35 -22.42
C THR A 148 7.84 15.07 -21.46
N THR A 149 7.98 16.39 -21.36
CA THR A 149 7.04 17.26 -20.66
C THR A 149 6.24 18.02 -21.72
N PRO A 150 5.04 17.55 -22.08
CA PRO A 150 4.31 18.07 -23.22
C PRO A 150 3.81 19.51 -23.02
N ASN A 151 3.70 19.95 -21.76
CA ASN A 151 3.19 21.26 -21.43
C ASN A 151 4.08 21.96 -20.40
N SER A 152 4.65 23.12 -20.77
CA SER A 152 5.47 23.93 -19.87
C SER A 152 4.73 24.45 -18.63
N TRP A 153 3.40 24.55 -18.68
CA TRP A 153 2.54 24.97 -17.56
C TRP A 153 2.27 23.86 -16.54
N LEU A 154 2.56 22.58 -16.90
CA LEU A 154 2.41 21.40 -16.04
C LEU A 154 3.73 20.61 -15.99
N PRO A 155 4.81 21.17 -15.43
CA PRO A 155 6.15 20.58 -15.47
C PRO A 155 6.30 19.26 -14.72
N TYR A 156 5.27 18.83 -14.01
CA TYR A 156 5.20 17.57 -13.26
C TYR A 156 4.43 16.48 -14.02
N LYS A 157 3.84 16.77 -15.20
CA LYS A 157 3.19 15.77 -16.03
C LYS A 157 4.17 15.34 -17.12
N HIS A 158 4.62 14.09 -17.03
CA HIS A 158 5.51 13.51 -18.02
C HIS A 158 4.75 12.49 -18.87
N GLU A 159 5.14 12.37 -20.13
CA GLU A 159 4.62 11.38 -21.07
C GLU A 159 5.79 10.57 -21.62
N LEU A 160 5.60 9.27 -21.81
CA LEU A 160 6.63 8.41 -22.37
C LEU A 160 6.97 8.83 -23.82
N LYS A 161 8.24 8.85 -24.13
CA LYS A 161 8.72 8.98 -25.51
C LYS A 161 8.36 7.71 -26.30
N PRO A 162 8.15 7.82 -27.62
CA PRO A 162 7.93 6.64 -28.47
C PRO A 162 9.05 5.59 -28.29
N GLY A 163 8.68 4.34 -28.05
CA GLY A 163 9.61 3.22 -27.83
C GLY A 163 10.36 3.21 -26.50
N ALA A 164 10.11 4.17 -25.59
CA ALA A 164 10.78 4.23 -24.29
C ALA A 164 10.38 3.07 -23.38
N GLU A 165 9.14 2.66 -23.42
CA GLU A 165 8.63 1.52 -22.61
C GLU A 165 9.39 0.22 -22.91
N GLU A 166 9.54 -0.12 -24.17
CA GLU A 166 10.28 -1.31 -24.62
C GLU A 166 11.75 -1.26 -24.18
N GLN A 167 12.37 -0.07 -24.29
CA GLN A 167 13.75 0.12 -23.87
C GLN A 167 13.93 -0.07 -22.37
N ILE A 168 12.98 0.43 -21.57
CA ILE A 168 12.98 0.26 -20.09
C ILE A 168 12.85 -1.24 -19.75
N TYR A 169 11.86 -1.93 -20.31
CA TYR A 169 11.67 -3.35 -20.03
C TYR A 169 12.85 -4.21 -20.48
N LYS A 170 13.44 -3.92 -21.64
CA LYS A 170 14.65 -4.59 -22.13
C LYS A 170 15.81 -4.47 -21.13
N LYS A 171 15.98 -3.29 -20.51
CA LYS A 171 17.04 -3.08 -19.50
C LYS A 171 16.79 -3.77 -18.18
N LEU A 172 15.54 -4.10 -17.87
CA LEU A 172 15.16 -4.75 -16.62
C LEU A 172 15.06 -6.29 -16.74
N GLY A 173 15.03 -6.82 -17.96
CA GLY A 173 14.75 -8.22 -18.23
C GLY A 173 15.74 -9.21 -17.61
N ASP A 174 16.96 -8.78 -17.29
CA ASP A 174 17.99 -9.62 -16.66
C ASP A 174 17.93 -9.64 -15.12
N ILE A 175 17.18 -8.71 -14.50
CA ILE A 175 17.06 -8.62 -13.04
C ILE A 175 15.62 -8.78 -12.53
N CYS A 176 14.63 -8.74 -13.41
CA CYS A 176 13.22 -8.81 -13.04
C CYS A 176 12.61 -10.13 -13.54
N VAL A 177 11.91 -10.81 -12.65
CA VAL A 177 11.07 -11.96 -12.99
C VAL A 177 9.62 -11.56 -12.72
N SER A 178 8.77 -11.71 -13.75
CA SER A 178 7.32 -11.53 -13.63
C SER A 178 6.65 -12.89 -13.56
N MET A 179 5.84 -13.09 -12.51
CA MET A 179 5.06 -14.30 -12.30
C MET A 179 3.59 -13.91 -12.20
N ARG A 180 2.75 -14.43 -13.07
CA ARG A 180 1.29 -14.24 -13.00
C ARG A 180 0.66 -15.48 -12.40
N ALA A 181 -0.29 -15.28 -11.48
CA ALA A 181 -1.03 -16.40 -10.88
C ALA A 181 -1.70 -17.29 -11.96
N ALA A 182 -2.22 -16.68 -13.02
CA ALA A 182 -2.86 -17.38 -14.13
C ALA A 182 -1.90 -18.32 -14.90
N ASP A 183 -0.59 -18.04 -14.90
CA ASP A 183 0.40 -18.88 -15.60
C ASP A 183 0.77 -20.16 -14.82
N HIS A 184 0.47 -20.21 -13.51
CA HIS A 184 0.90 -21.25 -12.60
C HIS A 184 -0.24 -21.90 -11.80
N LEU A 185 -1.40 -21.27 -11.72
CA LEU A 185 -2.55 -21.74 -10.95
C LEU A 185 -3.78 -21.87 -11.86
N GLN A 186 -4.49 -22.99 -11.71
CA GLN A 186 -5.82 -23.16 -12.30
C GLN A 186 -6.83 -22.36 -11.48
N MET A 187 -6.92 -21.07 -11.75
CA MET A 187 -7.88 -20.19 -11.09
C MET A 187 -9.20 -20.18 -11.89
N PRO A 188 -10.36 -20.19 -11.21
CA PRO A 188 -11.62 -19.95 -11.91
C PRO A 188 -11.61 -18.55 -12.54
N GLU A 189 -12.37 -18.40 -13.62
CA GLU A 189 -12.50 -17.12 -14.28
C GLU A 189 -13.06 -16.07 -13.30
N ARG A 190 -12.48 -14.87 -13.33
CA ARG A 190 -12.95 -13.74 -12.53
C ARG A 190 -14.25 -13.22 -13.11
N ILE A 191 -15.32 -13.22 -12.32
CA ILE A 191 -16.62 -12.67 -12.67
C ILE A 191 -16.80 -11.38 -11.86
N ASP A 192 -16.92 -10.24 -12.55
CA ASP A 192 -17.21 -8.95 -11.94
C ASP A 192 -18.71 -8.66 -12.02
N ASN A 193 -19.39 -8.70 -10.89
CA ASN A 193 -20.80 -8.34 -10.78
C ASN A 193 -20.96 -6.93 -10.19
N ILE A 194 -21.59 -6.03 -10.92
CA ILE A 194 -21.90 -4.69 -10.44
C ILE A 194 -23.32 -4.72 -9.87
N VAL A 195 -23.45 -4.39 -8.59
CA VAL A 195 -24.75 -4.21 -7.93
C VAL A 195 -25.07 -2.71 -7.89
N GLU A 196 -25.98 -2.29 -8.75
CA GLU A 196 -26.43 -0.89 -8.80
C GLU A 196 -27.48 -0.63 -7.73
N LEU A 197 -27.29 0.45 -6.97
CA LEU A 197 -28.22 0.87 -5.92
C LEU A 197 -28.73 2.27 -6.20
N THR A 198 -30.04 2.45 -6.13
CA THR A 198 -30.70 3.73 -6.38
C THR A 198 -31.04 4.42 -5.06
N LEU A 199 -30.65 5.67 -4.91
CA LEU A 199 -31.04 6.51 -3.78
C LEU A 199 -32.56 6.83 -3.88
N SER A 200 -33.24 6.93 -2.73
CA SER A 200 -34.58 7.48 -2.67
C SER A 200 -34.56 9.00 -2.95
N LEU A 201 -35.70 9.59 -3.31
CA LEU A 201 -35.80 11.03 -3.54
C LEU A 201 -35.30 11.88 -2.37
N ARG A 202 -35.50 11.42 -1.14
CA ARG A 202 -35.00 12.09 0.07
C ARG A 202 -33.47 12.01 0.17
N GLU A 203 -32.89 10.85 -0.04
CA GLU A 203 -31.45 10.63 0.03
C GLU A 203 -30.73 11.36 -1.11
N GLU A 204 -31.30 11.33 -2.32
CA GLU A 204 -30.79 12.07 -3.47
C GLU A 204 -30.81 13.59 -3.21
N LYS A 205 -31.88 14.10 -2.58
CA LYS A 205 -31.96 15.51 -2.19
C LYS A 205 -30.82 15.90 -1.24
N LEU A 206 -30.51 15.09 -0.24
CA LEU A 206 -29.39 15.32 0.66
C LEU A 206 -28.04 15.29 -0.07
N TYR A 207 -27.85 14.33 -0.95
CA TYR A 207 -26.63 14.21 -1.76
C TYR A 207 -26.44 15.46 -2.63
N ARG A 208 -27.47 15.90 -3.36
CA ARG A 208 -27.41 17.08 -4.21
C ARG A 208 -27.30 18.39 -3.41
N GLN A 209 -27.87 18.45 -2.22
CA GLN A 209 -27.67 19.58 -1.31
C GLN A 209 -26.19 19.68 -0.89
N MET A 210 -25.57 18.59 -0.48
CA MET A 210 -24.17 18.56 -0.13
C MET A 210 -23.27 18.92 -1.31
N GLU A 211 -23.59 18.42 -2.52
CA GLU A 211 -22.86 18.72 -3.75
C GLU A 211 -22.89 20.21 -4.09
N ARG A 212 -24.04 20.87 -3.95
CA ARG A 212 -24.25 22.27 -4.31
C ARG A 212 -23.77 23.23 -3.22
N ASP A 213 -24.17 22.98 -1.97
CA ASP A 213 -24.04 23.93 -0.86
C ASP A 213 -22.80 23.65 0.00
N MET A 214 -22.14 22.51 -0.19
CA MET A 214 -21.01 22.01 0.63
C MET A 214 -21.37 21.89 2.13
N LEU A 215 -22.65 21.90 2.45
CA LEU A 215 -23.19 21.91 3.80
C LEU A 215 -24.51 21.12 3.88
N LEU A 216 -24.60 20.27 4.92
CA LEU A 216 -25.86 19.71 5.39
C LEU A 216 -26.07 20.15 6.84
N PRO A 217 -27.03 21.04 7.12
CA PRO A 217 -27.26 21.52 8.49
C PRO A 217 -28.02 20.47 9.32
N TYR A 218 -27.59 20.30 10.57
CA TYR A 218 -28.26 19.51 11.60
C TYR A 218 -28.23 20.29 12.92
N ALA A 219 -29.24 20.08 13.77
CA ALA A 219 -29.38 20.83 15.02
C ALA A 219 -28.23 20.61 16.02
N ASP A 220 -27.51 19.52 15.91
CA ASP A 220 -26.48 19.04 16.82
C ASP A 220 -25.11 18.79 16.15
N GLY A 221 -24.86 19.45 15.02
CA GLY A 221 -23.57 19.41 14.33
C GLY A 221 -23.69 19.27 12.81
N ASP A 222 -23.13 20.18 12.07
CA ASP A 222 -23.24 20.26 10.62
C ASP A 222 -22.28 19.29 9.91
N VAL A 223 -22.67 18.85 8.71
CA VAL A 223 -21.77 18.17 7.78
C VAL A 223 -21.24 19.21 6.80
N LEU A 224 -19.99 19.58 6.95
CA LEU A 224 -19.36 20.66 6.20
C LEU A 224 -18.21 20.16 5.33
N ALA A 225 -18.08 20.70 4.11
CA ALA A 225 -16.92 20.52 3.23
C ALA A 225 -16.25 21.87 2.96
N LEU A 226 -15.01 22.02 3.42
CA LEU A 226 -14.27 23.28 3.31
C LEU A 226 -13.66 23.53 1.92
N ASN A 227 -13.57 22.51 1.09
CA ASN A 227 -13.00 22.56 -0.26
C ASN A 227 -13.47 21.38 -1.10
N ALA A 228 -13.17 21.40 -2.41
CA ALA A 228 -13.58 20.37 -3.36
C ALA A 228 -13.06 18.94 -3.02
N ALA A 229 -11.86 18.83 -2.45
CA ALA A 229 -11.33 17.51 -2.05
C ALA A 229 -12.10 16.95 -0.86
N THR A 230 -12.42 17.78 0.13
CA THR A 230 -13.27 17.41 1.28
C THR A 230 -14.68 17.08 0.83
N LEU A 231 -15.23 17.83 -0.14
CA LEU A 231 -16.54 17.57 -0.73
C LEU A 231 -16.60 16.18 -1.37
N ALA A 232 -15.64 15.84 -2.22
CA ALA A 232 -15.59 14.50 -2.83
C ALA A 232 -15.57 13.39 -1.76
N GLY A 233 -14.80 13.56 -0.69
CA GLY A 233 -14.80 12.63 0.46
C GLY A 233 -16.15 12.53 1.16
N LYS A 234 -16.85 13.66 1.38
CA LYS A 234 -18.19 13.66 1.99
C LYS A 234 -19.25 13.01 1.09
N LEU A 235 -19.22 13.26 -0.20
CA LEU A 235 -20.12 12.63 -1.16
C LEU A 235 -19.90 11.10 -1.23
N LEU A 236 -18.65 10.63 -1.17
CA LEU A 236 -18.35 9.20 -1.07
C LEU A 236 -18.88 8.59 0.24
N GLN A 237 -18.75 9.30 1.36
CA GLN A 237 -19.32 8.86 2.64
C GLN A 237 -20.84 8.78 2.56
N LEU A 238 -21.52 9.81 2.03
CA LEU A 238 -22.98 9.81 1.82
C LEU A 238 -23.43 8.62 0.95
N SER A 239 -22.72 8.33 -0.14
CA SER A 239 -23.02 7.20 -1.01
C SER A 239 -22.80 5.84 -0.34
N ASN A 240 -21.98 5.77 0.74
CA ASN A 240 -21.84 4.59 1.59
C ASN A 240 -22.93 4.48 2.66
N GLY A 241 -23.77 5.52 2.81
CA GLY A 241 -24.93 5.52 3.69
C GLY A 241 -24.69 6.14 5.07
N ALA A 242 -23.52 6.70 5.35
CA ALA A 242 -23.27 7.51 6.54
C ALA A 242 -22.16 8.52 6.29
N VAL A 243 -22.15 9.60 7.06
CA VAL A 243 -21.18 10.69 6.94
C VAL A 243 -20.78 11.20 8.32
N TYR A 244 -19.55 11.68 8.49
CA TYR A 244 -19.11 12.35 9.73
C TYR A 244 -19.55 13.81 9.71
N ASP A 245 -20.11 14.29 10.83
CA ASP A 245 -20.34 15.72 11.07
C ASP A 245 -19.03 16.44 11.46
N GLU A 246 -19.12 17.74 11.81
CA GLU A 246 -17.98 18.56 12.24
C GLU A 246 -17.35 18.08 13.56
N PHE A 247 -18.11 17.40 14.41
CA PHE A 247 -17.66 16.82 15.68
C PHE A 247 -17.22 15.35 15.54
N HIS A 248 -17.10 14.83 14.29
CA HIS A 248 -16.78 13.42 13.99
C HIS A 248 -17.83 12.41 14.46
N ASN A 249 -19.07 12.83 14.75
CA ASN A 249 -20.16 11.91 14.97
C ASN A 249 -20.64 11.31 13.65
N ILE A 250 -21.13 10.08 13.71
CA ILE A 250 -21.62 9.34 12.54
C ILE A 250 -23.09 9.71 12.32
N ARG A 251 -23.39 10.30 11.16
CA ARG A 251 -24.76 10.58 10.69
C ARG A 251 -25.16 9.52 9.68
N VAL A 252 -26.07 8.63 10.07
CA VAL A 252 -26.60 7.59 9.18
C VAL A 252 -27.63 8.22 8.24
N ILE A 253 -27.48 7.96 6.96
CA ILE A 253 -28.33 8.48 5.88
C ILE A 253 -29.23 7.36 5.33
N HIS A 254 -28.61 6.19 5.03
CA HIS A 254 -29.34 5.02 4.53
C HIS A 254 -28.52 3.73 4.74
N ASP A 255 -29.18 2.58 4.59
CA ASP A 255 -28.56 1.26 4.75
C ASP A 255 -28.49 0.45 3.43
N LYS A 256 -28.78 1.06 2.28
CA LYS A 256 -28.90 0.36 0.98
C LYS A 256 -27.72 -0.53 0.62
N LYS A 257 -26.46 -0.08 0.89
CA LYS A 257 -25.28 -0.93 0.67
C LYS A 257 -25.18 -2.07 1.68
N LEU A 258 -25.66 -1.89 2.89
CA LEU A 258 -25.72 -2.96 3.89
C LEU A 258 -26.82 -3.97 3.54
N ASP A 259 -27.95 -3.52 3.02
CA ASP A 259 -29.03 -4.40 2.55
C ASP A 259 -28.53 -5.27 1.38
N ALA A 260 -27.90 -4.66 0.38
CA ALA A 260 -27.30 -5.41 -0.73
C ALA A 260 -26.16 -6.35 -0.29
N LEU A 261 -25.39 -5.96 0.72
CA LEU A 261 -24.36 -6.84 1.30
C LEU A 261 -25.01 -8.04 2.00
N GLU A 262 -26.13 -7.86 2.69
CA GLU A 262 -26.88 -8.96 3.31
C GLU A 262 -27.34 -9.97 2.27
N ASP A 263 -27.94 -9.49 1.17
CA ASP A 263 -28.36 -10.35 0.05
C ASP A 263 -27.18 -11.16 -0.53
N LEU A 264 -26.00 -10.51 -0.68
CA LEU A 264 -24.80 -11.17 -1.17
C LEU A 264 -24.24 -12.22 -0.20
N ILE A 265 -24.29 -11.95 1.11
CA ILE A 265 -23.87 -12.90 2.16
C ILE A 265 -24.81 -14.11 2.16
N GLU A 266 -26.13 -13.88 2.06
CA GLU A 266 -27.12 -14.96 1.97
C GLU A 266 -26.93 -15.80 0.70
N ALA A 267 -26.70 -15.14 -0.45
CA ALA A 267 -26.42 -15.83 -1.72
C ALA A 267 -25.12 -16.64 -1.69
N ALA A 268 -24.16 -16.29 -0.87
CA ALA A 268 -22.92 -17.05 -0.68
C ALA A 268 -23.14 -18.39 0.03
N ASN A 269 -24.32 -18.61 0.62
CA ASN A 269 -24.76 -19.89 1.20
C ASN A 269 -23.72 -20.52 2.15
N GLY A 270 -23.24 -19.75 3.13
CA GLY A 270 -22.25 -20.17 4.12
C GLY A 270 -20.81 -20.21 3.66
N LYS A 271 -20.52 -19.81 2.42
CA LYS A 271 -19.12 -19.64 1.96
C LYS A 271 -18.53 -18.35 2.55
N PRO A 272 -17.22 -18.31 2.82
CA PRO A 272 -16.57 -17.11 3.31
C PRO A 272 -16.71 -15.94 2.34
N VAL A 273 -17.06 -14.76 2.85
CA VAL A 273 -17.19 -13.52 2.09
C VAL A 273 -16.15 -12.51 2.61
N LEU A 274 -15.28 -12.02 1.72
CA LEU A 274 -14.33 -10.96 2.04
C LEU A 274 -14.96 -9.61 1.74
N VAL A 275 -15.20 -8.80 2.78
CA VAL A 275 -15.78 -7.46 2.65
C VAL A 275 -14.68 -6.40 2.78
N MET A 276 -14.55 -5.55 1.76
CA MET A 276 -13.65 -4.40 1.78
C MET A 276 -14.46 -3.13 2.05
N TYR A 277 -13.98 -2.29 2.96
CA TYR A 277 -14.62 -1.04 3.34
C TYR A 277 -13.63 0.14 3.24
N ALA A 278 -14.15 1.37 3.14
CA ALA A 278 -13.34 2.57 2.98
C ALA A 278 -13.24 3.41 4.26
N TYR A 279 -14.31 3.49 5.05
CA TYR A 279 -14.41 4.37 6.22
C TYR A 279 -14.64 3.59 7.51
N GLN A 280 -14.18 4.14 8.64
CA GLN A 280 -14.36 3.51 9.94
C GLN A 280 -15.85 3.33 10.31
N HIS A 281 -16.71 4.26 9.90
CA HIS A 281 -18.16 4.10 10.10
C HIS A 281 -18.74 2.93 9.31
N ASP A 282 -18.19 2.60 8.12
CA ASP A 282 -18.61 1.42 7.37
C ASP A 282 -18.33 0.15 8.19
N LEU A 283 -17.10 0.04 8.74
CA LEU A 283 -16.74 -1.09 9.59
C LEU A 283 -17.66 -1.21 10.80
N THR A 284 -17.90 -0.10 11.51
CA THR A 284 -18.77 -0.09 12.68
C THR A 284 -20.19 -0.58 12.33
N ARG A 285 -20.77 -0.10 11.23
CA ARG A 285 -22.12 -0.49 10.78
C ARG A 285 -22.15 -1.95 10.29
N ILE A 286 -21.13 -2.39 9.57
CA ILE A 286 -20.98 -3.80 9.16
C ILE A 286 -20.91 -4.71 10.40
N GLN A 287 -20.10 -4.38 11.38
CA GLN A 287 -19.97 -5.16 12.62
C GLN A 287 -21.28 -5.18 13.42
N GLN A 288 -21.99 -4.06 13.52
CA GLN A 288 -23.28 -3.99 14.21
C GLN A 288 -24.35 -4.86 13.52
N ARG A 289 -24.39 -4.87 12.17
CA ARG A 289 -25.40 -5.62 11.42
C ARG A 289 -25.05 -7.11 11.27
N PHE A 290 -23.79 -7.40 11.00
CA PHE A 290 -23.32 -8.75 10.67
C PHE A 290 -22.41 -9.38 11.73
N GLY A 291 -22.28 -8.80 12.93
CA GLY A 291 -21.41 -9.31 13.99
C GLY A 291 -21.68 -10.76 14.41
N LYS A 292 -22.90 -11.26 14.13
CA LYS A 292 -23.25 -12.67 14.30
C LYS A 292 -22.58 -13.61 13.29
N TYR A 293 -22.06 -13.07 12.18
CA TYR A 293 -21.28 -13.77 11.14
C TYR A 293 -19.78 -13.48 11.23
N GLY A 294 -19.33 -12.91 12.36
CA GLY A 294 -17.98 -12.38 12.54
C GLY A 294 -16.85 -13.34 12.19
N PRO A 295 -15.62 -12.83 12.00
CA PRO A 295 -14.47 -13.69 11.74
C PRO A 295 -14.27 -14.60 12.96
N GLU A 296 -14.08 -15.89 12.68
CA GLU A 296 -13.51 -16.81 13.63
C GLU A 296 -12.07 -16.43 14.00
#